data_ea5e4a6e6cc4600cf5bd1ba843e68adb
#
_entry.id   ea5e4a6e6cc4600cf5bd1ba843e68adb
#
_cell.length_a   1.000
_cell.length_b   1.000
_cell.length_c   1.000
_cell.angle_alpha   90.00
_cell.angle_beta   90.00
_cell.angle_gamma   90.00
#
_symmetry.space_group_name_H-M   'P 1'
#
loop_
_entity.id
_entity.type
_entity.pdbx_description
1 polymer ?
#
loop_
_entity_poly.entity_id
_entity_poly.type
_entity_poly.pdbx_seq_one_letter_code
_entity_poly.pdbx_strand_id
1 'polypeptide(L)'
;MKSIKRIIALLLTAVMTMTMSVTAFAAGPANCSLTVNVKDGQDLKGQTINLYKLFDLSTSKSGETTNYAYTVNKVAGYKEALNKALGASYTTDEDYAKAVLSLGENNSVKVQKFANDFTAKALTSNLAVTATSGKITEENKTSYEFKDLDAGYYLVYVTGG
;
A
#
# COMPACT_ATOMS: atom_id res chain seq x y z
N MET A 1 3.63 -18.28 -18.18
CA MET A 1 4.10 -19.15 -17.08
C MET A 1 5.23 -18.55 -16.30
N LYS A 2 6.32 -18.19 -16.98
CA LYS A 2 7.46 -17.56 -16.28
C LYS A 2 7.05 -16.24 -15.63
N SER A 3 6.19 -15.46 -16.26
CA SER A 3 5.72 -14.19 -15.71
C SER A 3 4.94 -14.36 -14.41
N ILE A 4 4.15 -15.45 -14.31
CA ILE A 4 3.39 -15.72 -13.09
C ILE A 4 4.32 -16.04 -11.92
N LYS A 5 5.34 -16.85 -12.15
CA LYS A 5 6.34 -17.16 -11.12
C LYS A 5 7.08 -15.90 -10.68
N ARG A 6 7.41 -15.06 -11.63
CA ARG A 6 8.12 -13.81 -11.36
C ARG A 6 7.26 -12.86 -10.54
N ILE A 7 5.98 -12.76 -10.87
CA ILE A 7 5.04 -11.92 -10.12
C ILE A 7 4.93 -12.42 -8.67
N ILE A 8 4.80 -13.74 -8.48
CA ILE A 8 4.72 -14.31 -7.14
C ILE A 8 5.97 -13.99 -6.32
N ALA A 9 7.15 -14.12 -6.95
CA ALA A 9 8.40 -13.79 -6.26
C ALA A 9 8.45 -12.33 -5.85
N LEU A 10 7.94 -11.43 -6.70
CA LEU A 10 7.93 -10.00 -6.39
C LEU A 10 6.92 -9.63 -5.32
N LEU A 11 5.86 -10.43 -5.15
CA LEU A 11 4.92 -10.21 -4.04
C LEU A 11 5.61 -10.28 -2.68
N LEU A 12 6.71 -11.01 -2.59
CA LEU A 12 7.49 -11.07 -1.35
C LEU A 12 8.13 -9.73 -1.01
N THR A 13 8.22 -8.82 -1.97
CA THR A 13 8.73 -7.47 -1.73
C THR A 13 7.63 -6.46 -1.45
N ALA A 14 6.37 -6.87 -1.53
CA ALA A 14 5.27 -5.98 -1.20
C ALA A 14 5.37 -5.62 0.29
N VAL A 15 5.20 -4.36 0.59
CA VAL A 15 5.23 -3.85 1.95
C VAL A 15 4.02 -2.98 2.20
N MET A 16 3.61 -2.96 3.44
CA MET A 16 2.52 -2.08 3.85
C MET A 16 3.14 -0.88 4.55
N THR A 17 2.78 0.29 4.08
CA THR A 17 3.35 1.53 4.57
C THR A 17 2.25 2.48 4.96
N MET A 18 2.37 3.07 6.13
CA MET A 18 1.51 4.16 6.53
C MET A 18 2.19 5.46 6.13
N THR A 19 1.57 6.19 5.22
CA THR A 19 2.08 7.48 4.77
C THR A 19 1.42 8.57 5.58
N MET A 20 2.23 9.32 6.31
CA MET A 20 1.72 10.38 7.14
C MET A 20 2.71 11.54 7.15
N SER A 21 2.19 12.74 6.96
CA SER A 21 2.98 13.94 7.09
C SER A 21 2.39 14.81 8.17
N VAL A 22 3.21 15.20 9.12
CA VAL A 22 2.76 16.05 10.22
C VAL A 22 2.23 17.37 9.71
N THR A 23 2.80 17.90 8.67
CA THR A 23 2.39 19.19 8.11
C THR A 23 1.14 19.11 7.27
N ALA A 24 0.76 17.91 6.80
CA ALA A 24 -0.40 17.74 5.94
C ALA A 24 -1.73 18.03 6.66
N PHE A 25 -1.73 17.97 7.98
CA PHE A 25 -2.94 18.16 8.77
C PHE A 25 -3.57 19.53 8.59
N ALA A 26 -2.75 20.55 8.43
CA ALA A 26 -3.24 21.91 8.27
C ALA A 26 -3.53 22.24 6.81
N ALA A 27 -2.82 21.60 5.89
CA ALA A 27 -2.85 21.97 4.48
C ALA A 27 -3.78 21.09 3.64
N GLY A 28 -4.29 20.00 4.22
CA GLY A 28 -5.10 19.06 3.49
C GLY A 28 -4.37 17.76 3.20
N PRO A 29 -5.07 16.80 2.58
CA PRO A 29 -4.60 15.42 2.55
C PRO A 29 -3.55 15.10 1.50
N ALA A 30 -3.45 15.83 0.41
CA ALA A 30 -2.64 15.43 -0.74
C ALA A 30 -1.22 15.99 -0.64
N ASN A 31 -0.52 15.70 0.45
CA ASN A 31 0.78 16.30 0.73
C ASN A 31 1.78 15.31 1.28
N CYS A 32 1.56 14.03 1.04
CA CYS A 32 2.42 12.98 1.55
C CYS A 32 3.27 12.40 0.43
N SER A 33 4.35 11.75 0.80
CA SER A 33 5.19 11.05 -0.15
C SER A 33 5.54 9.67 0.37
N LEU A 34 5.89 8.79 -0.56
CA LEU A 34 6.31 7.42 -0.25
C LEU A 34 7.43 7.07 -1.20
N THR A 35 8.55 6.62 -0.64
CA THR A 35 9.72 6.24 -1.45
C THR A 35 9.94 4.75 -1.34
N VAL A 36 10.12 4.11 -2.49
CA VAL A 36 10.45 2.70 -2.58
C VAL A 36 11.92 2.58 -2.94
N ASN A 37 12.66 1.84 -2.14
CA ASN A 37 14.08 1.60 -2.35
C ASN A 37 14.31 0.13 -2.64
N VAL A 38 15.26 -0.16 -3.52
CA VAL A 38 15.70 -1.54 -3.76
C VAL A 38 16.92 -1.86 -2.91
N LYS A 39 17.19 -3.15 -2.78
CA LYS A 39 18.38 -3.62 -2.09
C LYS A 39 19.64 -3.32 -2.90
N ASP A 40 20.75 -3.26 -2.21
CA ASP A 40 22.05 -3.05 -2.83
C ASP A 40 22.29 -4.05 -3.96
N GLY A 41 22.81 -3.55 -5.07
CA GLY A 41 23.10 -4.38 -6.23
C GLY A 41 21.91 -4.64 -7.14
N GLN A 42 20.75 -4.06 -6.82
CA GLN A 42 19.55 -4.16 -7.65
C GLN A 42 19.17 -2.80 -8.19
N ASP A 43 18.39 -2.78 -9.27
CA ASP A 43 17.77 -1.53 -9.74
C ASP A 43 16.32 -1.78 -10.14
N LEU A 44 15.62 -0.69 -10.42
CA LEU A 44 14.20 -0.71 -10.75
C LEU A 44 13.92 -0.78 -12.24
N LYS A 45 14.95 -0.79 -13.08
CA LYS A 45 14.78 -0.81 -14.53
C LYS A 45 13.92 -1.99 -14.97
N GLY A 46 12.93 -1.72 -15.80
CA GLY A 46 12.01 -2.73 -16.30
C GLY A 46 10.86 -3.05 -15.37
N GLN A 47 10.87 -2.49 -14.17
CA GLN A 47 9.85 -2.77 -13.17
C GLN A 47 8.79 -1.68 -13.12
N THR A 48 7.64 -2.04 -12.57
CA THR A 48 6.55 -1.10 -12.33
C THR A 48 6.17 -1.20 -10.85
N ILE A 49 6.03 -0.05 -10.21
CA ILE A 49 5.62 0.01 -8.81
C ILE A 49 4.18 0.50 -8.77
N ASN A 50 3.31 -0.27 -8.14
CA ASN A 50 1.92 0.09 -7.96
C ASN A 50 1.61 0.26 -6.48
N LEU A 51 0.78 1.23 -6.17
CA LEU A 51 0.31 1.47 -4.80
C LEU A 51 -1.18 1.19 -4.72
N TYR A 52 -1.55 0.46 -3.68
CA TYR A 52 -2.95 0.26 -3.31
C TYR A 52 -3.17 0.95 -1.96
N LYS A 53 -3.96 2.01 -1.94
CA LYS A 53 -4.31 2.66 -0.69
C LYS A 53 -5.41 1.85 -0.02
N LEU A 54 -5.07 1.19 1.07
CA LEU A 54 -6.03 0.34 1.79
C LEU A 54 -6.98 1.18 2.63
N PHE A 55 -6.45 2.24 3.24
CA PHE A 55 -7.21 3.13 4.11
C PHE A 55 -6.84 4.57 3.83
N ASP A 56 -7.84 5.43 3.90
CA ASP A 56 -7.63 6.86 4.02
C ASP A 56 -7.39 7.19 5.49
N LEU A 57 -6.46 8.10 5.75
CA LEU A 57 -6.20 8.60 7.09
C LEU A 57 -6.68 10.03 7.17
N SER A 58 -7.62 10.28 8.06
CA SER A 58 -8.06 11.63 8.36
C SER A 58 -7.63 12.02 9.76
N THR A 59 -7.49 13.31 9.97
CA THR A 59 -7.11 13.86 11.27
C THR A 59 -8.09 14.92 11.68
N SER A 60 -8.29 15.05 12.98
CA SER A 60 -9.06 16.12 13.56
C SER A 60 -8.35 16.60 14.81
N LYS A 61 -8.47 17.88 15.11
CA LYS A 61 -7.88 18.45 16.31
C LYS A 61 -8.96 18.78 17.32
N SER A 62 -8.69 18.43 18.57
CA SER A 62 -9.49 18.81 19.72
C SER A 62 -8.54 19.46 20.73
N GLY A 63 -8.47 20.79 20.68
CA GLY A 63 -7.45 21.52 21.45
C GLY A 63 -6.06 21.23 20.89
N GLU A 64 -5.17 20.72 21.73
CA GLU A 64 -3.82 20.35 21.32
C GLU A 64 -3.71 18.87 20.90
N THR A 65 -4.79 18.11 21.07
CA THR A 65 -4.80 16.69 20.74
C THR A 65 -5.16 16.49 19.27
N THR A 66 -4.35 15.70 18.57
CA THR A 66 -4.66 15.28 17.19
C THR A 66 -5.21 13.88 17.23
N ASN A 67 -6.39 13.72 16.67
CA ASN A 67 -7.06 12.42 16.54
C ASN A 67 -6.92 11.91 15.12
N TYR A 68 -6.74 10.62 14.99
CA TYR A 68 -6.57 9.95 13.70
C TYR A 68 -7.71 8.96 13.50
N ALA A 69 -8.20 8.89 12.27
CA ALA A 69 -9.21 7.92 11.91
C ALA A 69 -8.88 7.31 10.55
N TYR A 70 -9.00 6.00 10.45
CA TYR A 70 -8.83 5.28 9.20
C TYR A 70 -10.18 4.95 8.61
N THR A 71 -10.30 5.13 7.30
CA THR A 71 -11.50 4.77 6.54
C THR A 71 -11.08 3.83 5.42
N VAL A 72 -11.75 2.68 5.29
CA VAL A 72 -11.48 1.75 4.19
C VAL A 72 -11.67 2.47 2.86
N ASN A 73 -10.74 2.26 1.92
CA ASN A 73 -10.84 2.85 0.61
C ASN A 73 -12.20 2.48 -0.03
N LYS A 74 -12.95 3.50 -0.45
CA LYS A 74 -14.30 3.33 -0.97
C LYS A 74 -14.35 2.91 -2.43
N VAL A 75 -13.21 2.86 -3.11
CA VAL A 75 -13.16 2.39 -4.48
C VAL A 75 -13.62 0.94 -4.55
N ALA A 76 -14.44 0.63 -5.55
CA ALA A 76 -15.03 -0.70 -5.70
C ALA A 76 -13.95 -1.79 -5.71
N GLY A 77 -14.17 -2.85 -4.95
CA GLY A 77 -13.29 -4.01 -4.90
C GLY A 77 -12.30 -4.01 -3.74
N TYR A 78 -12.00 -2.85 -3.14
CA TYR A 78 -11.01 -2.79 -2.05
C TYR A 78 -11.48 -3.53 -0.82
N LYS A 79 -12.75 -3.37 -0.46
CA LYS A 79 -13.29 -4.02 0.73
C LYS A 79 -13.29 -5.54 0.56
N GLU A 80 -13.67 -6.02 -0.62
CA GLU A 80 -13.66 -7.45 -0.92
C GLU A 80 -12.25 -8.02 -0.89
N ALA A 81 -11.27 -7.28 -1.39
CA ALA A 81 -9.89 -7.72 -1.34
C ALA A 81 -9.37 -7.76 0.09
N LEU A 82 -9.74 -6.77 0.93
CA LEU A 82 -9.41 -6.79 2.35
C LEU A 82 -10.03 -8.00 3.05
N ASN A 83 -11.30 -8.29 2.78
CA ASN A 83 -11.97 -9.44 3.37
C ASN A 83 -11.27 -10.74 3.00
N LYS A 84 -10.88 -10.88 1.75
CA LYS A 84 -10.17 -12.08 1.29
C LYS A 84 -8.82 -12.21 1.98
N ALA A 85 -8.08 -11.14 2.08
CA ALA A 85 -6.74 -11.16 2.68
C ALA A 85 -6.78 -11.35 4.19
N LEU A 86 -7.79 -10.80 4.86
CA LEU A 86 -7.96 -10.97 6.31
C LEU A 86 -8.64 -12.29 6.68
N GLY A 87 -9.33 -12.91 5.74
CA GLY A 87 -10.10 -14.11 6.02
C GLY A 87 -11.35 -13.85 6.87
N ALA A 88 -11.80 -12.61 6.90
CA ALA A 88 -12.94 -12.19 7.70
C ALA A 88 -13.51 -10.89 7.17
N SER A 89 -14.73 -10.57 7.55
CA SER A 89 -15.33 -9.28 7.25
C SER A 89 -15.70 -8.58 8.56
N TYR A 90 -15.68 -7.27 8.54
CA TYR A 90 -15.94 -6.45 9.72
C TYR A 90 -17.04 -5.45 9.43
N THR A 91 -17.58 -4.87 10.49
CA THR A 91 -18.72 -3.95 10.37
C THR A 91 -18.27 -2.50 10.22
N THR A 92 -17.17 -2.13 10.86
CA THR A 92 -16.71 -0.74 10.89
C THR A 92 -15.33 -0.60 10.26
N ASP A 93 -15.05 0.61 9.77
CA ASP A 93 -13.74 0.93 9.24
C ASP A 93 -12.65 0.77 10.31
N GLU A 94 -12.97 1.15 11.53
CA GLU A 94 -12.04 1.02 12.65
C GLU A 94 -11.65 -0.43 12.89
N ASP A 95 -12.60 -1.34 12.81
CA ASP A 95 -12.33 -2.77 13.00
C ASP A 95 -11.44 -3.31 11.88
N TYR A 96 -11.66 -2.89 10.64
CA TYR A 96 -10.76 -3.25 9.54
C TYR A 96 -9.34 -2.74 9.81
N ALA A 97 -9.22 -1.49 10.23
CA ALA A 97 -7.91 -0.91 10.51
C ALA A 97 -7.21 -1.65 11.64
N LYS A 98 -7.93 -1.96 12.70
CA LYS A 98 -7.37 -2.74 13.83
C LYS A 98 -6.90 -4.12 13.38
N ALA A 99 -7.68 -4.79 12.53
CA ALA A 99 -7.32 -6.11 12.03
C ALA A 99 -6.02 -6.05 11.22
N VAL A 100 -5.87 -5.06 10.36
CA VAL A 100 -4.66 -4.90 9.54
C VAL A 100 -3.47 -4.52 10.42
N LEU A 101 -3.63 -3.55 11.31
CA LEU A 101 -2.54 -3.09 12.17
C LEU A 101 -2.08 -4.17 13.16
N SER A 102 -2.98 -5.06 13.54
CA SER A 102 -2.64 -6.17 14.45
C SER A 102 -1.79 -7.26 13.81
N LEU A 103 -1.61 -7.23 12.49
CA LEU A 103 -0.77 -8.22 11.80
C LEU A 103 0.71 -8.10 12.16
N GLY A 104 1.12 -6.93 12.62
CA GLY A 104 2.50 -6.70 13.06
C GLY A 104 3.28 -5.83 12.10
N GLU A 105 4.59 -5.98 12.15
CA GLU A 105 5.48 -5.17 11.35
C GLU A 105 5.57 -5.66 9.91
N ASN A 106 6.07 -4.80 9.04
CA ASN A 106 6.08 -5.03 7.59
C ASN A 106 6.79 -6.32 7.17
N ASN A 107 7.78 -6.75 7.93
CA ASN A 107 8.51 -7.97 7.60
C ASN A 107 7.97 -9.23 8.28
N SER A 108 6.88 -9.12 9.00
CA SER A 108 6.30 -10.29 9.68
C SER A 108 5.65 -11.23 8.67
N VAL A 109 5.59 -12.51 9.04
CA VAL A 109 4.97 -13.54 8.20
C VAL A 109 3.50 -13.21 7.94
N LYS A 110 2.80 -12.71 8.94
CA LYS A 110 1.37 -12.36 8.81
C LYS A 110 1.15 -11.21 7.83
N VAL A 111 1.99 -10.18 7.89
CA VAL A 111 1.91 -9.07 6.96
C VAL A 111 2.24 -9.51 5.54
N GLN A 112 3.27 -10.34 5.37
CA GLN A 112 3.63 -10.85 4.05
C GLN A 112 2.49 -11.68 3.46
N LYS A 113 1.90 -12.55 4.26
CA LYS A 113 0.76 -13.35 3.80
C LYS A 113 -0.41 -12.46 3.41
N PHE A 114 -0.73 -11.47 4.24
CA PHE A 114 -1.79 -10.51 3.95
C PHE A 114 -1.52 -9.79 2.62
N ALA A 115 -0.31 -9.27 2.46
CA ALA A 115 0.07 -8.54 1.24
C ALA A 115 -0.05 -9.43 0.00
N ASN A 116 0.41 -10.67 0.09
CA ASN A 116 0.31 -11.62 -1.02
C ASN A 116 -1.15 -11.93 -1.37
N ASP A 117 -1.96 -12.20 -0.36
CA ASP A 117 -3.37 -12.55 -0.57
C ASP A 117 -4.16 -11.35 -1.11
N PHE A 118 -3.92 -10.16 -0.58
CA PHE A 118 -4.55 -8.94 -1.08
C PHE A 118 -4.19 -8.71 -2.55
N THR A 119 -2.91 -8.78 -2.87
CA THR A 119 -2.44 -8.51 -4.23
C THR A 119 -2.97 -9.54 -5.21
N ALA A 120 -3.00 -10.81 -4.82
CA ALA A 120 -3.56 -11.86 -5.67
C ALA A 120 -5.03 -11.58 -5.99
N LYS A 121 -5.81 -11.17 -5.00
CA LYS A 121 -7.21 -10.81 -5.21
C LYS A 121 -7.34 -9.55 -6.07
N ALA A 122 -6.48 -8.57 -5.83
CA ALA A 122 -6.47 -7.33 -6.59
C ALA A 122 -6.21 -7.59 -8.07
N LEU A 123 -5.27 -8.46 -8.39
CA LEU A 123 -4.94 -8.78 -9.77
C LEU A 123 -6.07 -9.55 -10.46
N THR A 124 -6.67 -10.51 -9.78
CA THR A 124 -7.78 -11.29 -10.38
C THR A 124 -9.04 -10.46 -10.56
N SER A 125 -9.23 -9.44 -9.74
CA SER A 125 -10.40 -8.56 -9.79
C SER A 125 -10.16 -7.28 -10.61
N ASN A 126 -8.98 -7.10 -11.17
CA ASN A 126 -8.57 -5.87 -11.84
C ASN A 126 -8.82 -4.65 -10.95
N LEU A 127 -8.43 -4.75 -9.69
CA LEU A 127 -8.59 -3.67 -8.74
C LEU A 127 -7.80 -2.44 -9.20
N ALA A 128 -8.44 -1.28 -9.17
CA ALA A 128 -7.79 -0.03 -9.59
C ALA A 128 -6.63 0.31 -8.65
N VAL A 129 -5.46 0.55 -9.23
CA VAL A 129 -4.31 1.02 -8.45
C VAL A 129 -4.53 2.48 -8.04
N THR A 130 -4.03 2.84 -6.86
CA THR A 130 -4.12 4.22 -6.39
C THR A 130 -3.10 5.11 -7.10
N ALA A 131 -1.90 4.58 -7.32
CA ALA A 131 -0.85 5.28 -8.05
C ALA A 131 0.08 4.25 -8.67
N THR A 132 0.77 4.66 -9.73
CA THR A 132 1.71 3.77 -10.41
C THR A 132 2.90 4.58 -10.89
N SER A 133 4.07 3.96 -10.89
CA SER A 133 5.26 4.55 -11.50
C SER A 133 5.23 4.43 -13.02
N GLY A 134 4.37 3.56 -13.56
CA GLY A 134 4.57 3.08 -14.91
C GLY A 134 5.85 2.25 -14.99
N LYS A 135 6.17 1.77 -16.17
CA LYS A 135 7.39 0.99 -16.38
C LYS A 135 8.61 1.91 -16.27
N ILE A 136 9.50 1.57 -15.35
CA ILE A 136 10.72 2.35 -15.13
C ILE A 136 11.75 1.94 -16.17
N THR A 137 12.28 2.91 -16.90
CA THR A 137 13.22 2.65 -17.99
C THR A 137 14.65 3.11 -17.68
N GLU A 138 14.84 3.86 -16.60
CA GLU A 138 16.13 4.39 -16.22
C GLU A 138 17.03 3.31 -15.66
N GLU A 139 18.27 3.31 -16.11
CA GLU A 139 19.28 2.39 -15.59
C GLU A 139 19.79 2.87 -14.24
N ASN A 140 20.18 1.93 -13.40
CA ASN A 140 20.73 2.20 -12.07
C ASN A 140 19.79 3.00 -11.18
N LYS A 141 18.49 2.89 -11.43
CA LYS A 141 17.47 3.54 -10.60
C LYS A 141 17.27 2.70 -9.34
N THR A 142 17.68 3.21 -8.21
CA THR A 142 17.63 2.47 -6.94
C THR A 142 16.49 2.90 -6.03
N SER A 143 15.81 3.99 -6.39
CA SER A 143 14.66 4.44 -5.62
C SER A 143 13.64 5.11 -6.52
N TYR A 144 12.39 5.11 -6.08
CA TYR A 144 11.31 5.83 -6.75
C TYR A 144 10.43 6.50 -5.70
N GLU A 145 10.16 7.78 -5.88
CA GLU A 145 9.34 8.55 -4.96
C GLU A 145 7.99 8.87 -5.58
N PHE A 146 6.93 8.53 -4.85
CA PHE A 146 5.57 9.00 -5.16
C PHE A 146 5.31 10.24 -4.33
N LYS A 147 4.87 11.32 -4.99
CA LYS A 147 4.56 12.58 -4.34
C LYS A 147 3.08 12.88 -4.41
N ASP A 148 2.66 13.84 -3.60
CA ASP A 148 1.29 14.35 -3.60
C ASP A 148 0.26 13.25 -3.34
N LEU A 149 0.62 12.33 -2.45
CA LEU A 149 -0.29 11.27 -2.03
C LEU A 149 -1.19 11.76 -0.90
N ASP A 150 -2.41 11.26 -0.90
CA ASP A 150 -3.30 11.42 0.25
C ASP A 150 -2.74 10.65 1.44
N ALA A 151 -2.90 11.18 2.64
CA ALA A 151 -2.52 10.45 3.84
C ALA A 151 -3.32 9.15 3.93
N GLY A 152 -2.66 8.06 4.23
CA GLY A 152 -3.33 6.77 4.29
C GLY A 152 -2.38 5.63 4.57
N TYR A 153 -2.91 4.43 4.46
CA TYR A 153 -2.17 3.19 4.64
C TYR A 153 -2.07 2.49 3.30
N TYR A 154 -0.84 2.27 2.83
CA TYR A 154 -0.58 1.81 1.47
C TYR A 154 0.07 0.44 1.44
N LEU A 155 -0.34 -0.36 0.48
CA LEU A 155 0.36 -1.59 0.11
C LEU A 155 1.14 -1.31 -1.17
N VAL A 156 2.43 -1.64 -1.17
CA VAL A 156 3.32 -1.47 -2.31
C VAL A 156 3.49 -2.80 -3.01
N TYR A 157 3.25 -2.80 -4.31
CA TYR A 157 3.42 -4.00 -5.13
C TYR A 157 4.36 -3.67 -6.29
N VAL A 158 5.45 -4.40 -6.37
CA VAL A 158 6.44 -4.23 -7.44
C VAL A 158 6.33 -5.41 -8.39
N THR A 159 6.16 -5.12 -9.66
CA THR A 159 6.07 -6.13 -10.70
C THR A 159 7.01 -5.80 -11.84
N GLY A 160 7.35 -6.80 -12.62
CA GLY A 160 8.13 -6.55 -13.81
C GLY A 160 9.16 -7.62 -14.08
N GLY A 161 10.07 -7.27 -14.91
CA GLY A 161 11.10 -8.18 -15.31
C GLY A 161 11.29 -8.29 -16.78
#